data_064de03aa37f01991ec07a03dd062889
#
_entry.id   064de03aa37f01991ec07a03dd062889
#
_cell.length_a   1.000
_cell.length_b   1.000
_cell.length_c   1.000
_cell.angle_alpha   90.00
_cell.angle_beta   90.00
_cell.angle_gamma   90.00
#
_symmetry.space_group_name_H-M   'P 1'
#
loop_
_entity.id
_entity.type
_entity.pdbx_description
1 polymer ?
#
loop_
_entity_poly.entity_id
_entity_poly.type
_entity_poly.pdbx_seq_one_letter_code
_entity_poly.pdbx_strand_id
1 'polypeptide(L)'
;MTPSADDSSPGRARRWPGLLALPLVVLAWAVLVVAPVWIQAAHACFAHFDLGIYVQALARMSLADPNPWLSARQVYIFNDHFDPILVLARPLVVVLPPMWAALVGEALFALLAVAPLLWLQARGLLSRAATGLLAAFLLLSPSAVEALKFPIHPTTWSALPWVMAGVAWHLRRNGWLLVSLVLLFACKEEFAFAGIMLTVALWLRGERRFAVGVGVLSLVWLAGVYGLRPWLLGPSEDYSLRLKQGMDGGLLHYLALRLAPVHLSRVGTLVLLLLPLGVWAWRERVKPDWAWLLVLLPMLGIRFLGMAWRFHYGVPLLAAALMGFLPLLRGRKVPAWVLVSSGLIILFSNELNLRQFTRTLTSSRTYPRQCPGDPSRLDSIARGVEVIARHREGPALLGSNFVSLLADRDDIYAVGGPQPDDGRVYEWVLVEKPPHGEVYPLTYERVTALIDLWRADAGTEVLIDDANVFLARGRFTAHR
;
A
#
# COMPACT_ATOMS: atom_id res chain seq x y z
N MET A 1 35.76 54.58 35.75
CA MET A 1 35.01 53.44 36.26
C MET A 1 34.21 52.87 35.10
N THR A 2 34.67 51.86 34.43
CA THR A 2 34.04 51.15 33.34
C THR A 2 33.31 49.91 33.92
N PRO A 3 32.06 49.65 33.62
CA PRO A 3 31.40 48.39 34.01
C PRO A 3 31.84 47.27 33.06
N SER A 4 32.25 46.18 33.66
CA SER A 4 32.60 44.90 32.97
C SER A 4 31.35 44.29 32.32
N ALA A 5 31.45 43.98 31.05
CA ALA A 5 30.50 43.19 30.35
C ALA A 5 30.54 41.72 30.85
N ASP A 6 29.47 41.34 31.52
CA ASP A 6 29.24 39.95 31.93
C ASP A 6 28.72 39.15 30.73
N ASP A 7 29.63 38.45 30.08
CA ASP A 7 29.36 37.62 28.88
C ASP A 7 28.89 36.24 29.31
N SER A 8 27.69 36.18 29.90
CA SER A 8 26.97 34.94 30.20
C SER A 8 26.25 34.45 28.94
N SER A 9 26.94 33.75 28.05
CA SER A 9 26.33 33.05 26.93
C SER A 9 25.45 31.91 27.41
N PRO A 10 24.14 31.98 27.28
CA PRO A 10 23.27 30.88 27.71
C PRO A 10 23.24 29.77 26.65
N GLY A 11 23.79 28.64 27.01
CA GLY A 11 23.15 27.35 26.70
C GLY A 11 23.27 26.77 25.32
N ARG A 12 24.49 26.33 24.93
CA ARG A 12 24.66 25.32 23.84
C ARG A 12 24.11 23.92 24.16
N ALA A 13 23.65 23.64 25.37
CA ALA A 13 23.33 22.30 25.86
C ALA A 13 21.94 21.74 25.48
N ARG A 14 21.07 22.45 24.78
CA ARG A 14 19.68 21.99 24.51
C ARG A 14 19.31 21.73 23.03
N ARG A 15 20.28 21.60 22.11
CA ARG A 15 19.99 21.42 20.69
C ARG A 15 19.88 19.94 20.22
N TRP A 16 20.22 18.96 21.05
CA TRP A 16 20.36 17.55 20.66
C TRP A 16 19.06 16.77 20.42
N PRO A 17 17.95 16.93 21.19
CA PRO A 17 16.77 16.08 21.00
C PRO A 17 16.10 16.21 19.64
N GLY A 18 16.15 17.42 19.04
CA GLY A 18 15.53 17.63 17.72
C GLY A 18 16.34 17.13 16.52
N LEU A 19 17.67 16.94 16.70
CA LEU A 19 18.56 16.47 15.62
C LEU A 19 18.32 14.99 15.28
N LEU A 20 17.99 14.18 16.28
CA LEU A 20 17.85 12.73 16.15
C LEU A 20 16.43 12.27 15.82
N ALA A 21 15.42 13.17 15.86
CA ALA A 21 14.02 12.76 15.72
C ALA A 21 13.73 12.00 14.41
N LEU A 22 14.11 12.57 13.26
CA LEU A 22 13.88 11.92 11.97
C LEU A 22 14.73 10.66 11.76
N PRO A 23 16.07 10.67 12.01
CA PRO A 23 16.85 9.44 11.93
C PRO A 23 16.31 8.30 12.78
N LEU A 24 15.85 8.59 13.99
CA LEU A 24 15.24 7.59 14.88
C LEU A 24 13.90 7.05 14.31
N VAL A 25 13.07 7.91 13.73
CA VAL A 25 11.82 7.48 13.07
C VAL A 25 12.13 6.57 11.87
N VAL A 26 13.08 6.96 11.02
CA VAL A 26 13.46 6.15 9.85
C VAL A 26 14.09 4.81 10.29
N LEU A 27 14.95 4.82 11.31
CA LEU A 27 15.52 3.59 11.86
C LEU A 27 14.44 2.69 12.45
N ALA A 28 13.52 3.24 13.26
CA ALA A 28 12.41 2.49 13.81
C ALA A 28 11.53 1.89 12.70
N TRP A 29 11.23 2.65 11.66
CA TRP A 29 10.49 2.17 10.51
C TRP A 29 11.23 1.05 9.76
N ALA A 30 12.51 1.23 9.49
CA ALA A 30 13.33 0.22 8.82
C ALA A 30 13.36 -1.11 9.62
N VAL A 31 13.55 -1.02 10.94
CA VAL A 31 13.69 -2.20 11.82
C VAL A 31 12.34 -2.82 12.17
N LEU A 32 11.31 -2.02 12.49
CA LEU A 32 10.04 -2.52 13.00
C LEU A 32 9.01 -2.83 11.91
N VAL A 33 9.17 -2.26 10.71
CA VAL A 33 8.21 -2.40 9.62
C VAL A 33 8.85 -3.06 8.39
N VAL A 34 9.91 -2.48 7.83
CA VAL A 34 10.50 -2.99 6.57
C VAL A 34 11.18 -4.34 6.77
N ALA A 35 12.04 -4.47 7.78
CA ALA A 35 12.78 -5.72 7.99
C ALA A 35 11.87 -6.93 8.23
N PRO A 36 10.80 -6.88 9.07
CA PRO A 36 9.86 -7.99 9.20
C PRO A 36 9.17 -8.36 7.87
N VAL A 37 8.80 -7.37 7.06
CA VAL A 37 8.18 -7.59 5.74
C VAL A 37 9.17 -8.31 4.82
N TRP A 38 10.42 -7.88 4.78
CA TRP A 38 11.45 -8.52 3.95
C TRP A 38 11.83 -9.92 4.44
N ILE A 39 11.85 -10.16 5.74
CA ILE A 39 12.02 -11.51 6.31
C ILE A 39 10.87 -12.42 5.88
N GLN A 40 9.63 -11.93 5.91
CA GLN A 40 8.48 -12.68 5.40
C GLN A 40 8.63 -13.01 3.91
N ALA A 41 9.09 -12.05 3.09
CA ALA A 41 9.37 -12.30 1.67
C ALA A 41 10.44 -13.36 1.47
N ALA A 42 11.56 -13.26 2.18
CA ALA A 42 12.64 -14.24 2.13
C ALA A 42 12.20 -15.66 2.55
N HIS A 43 11.16 -15.75 3.39
CA HIS A 43 10.56 -17.01 3.80
C HIS A 43 9.39 -17.45 2.90
N ALA A 44 9.21 -16.84 1.73
CA ALA A 44 8.10 -17.11 0.82
C ALA A 44 6.72 -17.03 1.52
N CYS A 45 6.59 -16.10 2.46
CA CYS A 45 5.40 -15.92 3.29
C CYS A 45 4.43 -14.86 2.76
N PHE A 46 4.73 -14.24 1.64
CA PHE A 46 3.77 -13.38 0.96
C PHE A 46 2.92 -14.24 0.02
N ALA A 47 1.77 -14.53 0.51
CA ALA A 47 0.76 -15.27 -0.19
C ALA A 47 -0.39 -14.36 -0.65
N HIS A 48 -0.18 -13.06 -0.72
CA HIS A 48 -1.21 -12.15 -1.19
C HIS A 48 -1.29 -12.25 -2.71
N PHE A 49 -2.44 -12.68 -3.19
CA PHE A 49 -2.75 -12.75 -4.61
C PHE A 49 -2.44 -11.41 -5.32
N ASP A 50 -2.75 -10.27 -4.68
CA ASP A 50 -2.46 -8.93 -5.20
C ASP A 50 -0.97 -8.69 -5.42
N LEU A 51 -0.08 -9.20 -4.54
CA LEU A 51 1.35 -9.14 -4.77
C LEU A 51 1.74 -9.81 -6.09
N GLY A 52 1.20 -11.01 -6.36
CA GLY A 52 1.45 -11.74 -7.60
C GLY A 52 1.04 -10.94 -8.83
N ILE A 53 -0.11 -10.25 -8.78
CA ILE A 53 -0.60 -9.39 -9.86
C ILE A 53 0.41 -8.28 -10.19
N TYR A 54 0.79 -7.49 -9.19
CA TYR A 54 1.70 -6.35 -9.39
C TYR A 54 3.13 -6.78 -9.72
N VAL A 55 3.61 -7.89 -9.14
CA VAL A 55 4.93 -8.44 -9.48
C VAL A 55 4.96 -8.93 -10.93
N GLN A 56 3.90 -9.60 -11.39
CA GLN A 56 3.77 -10.01 -12.80
C GLN A 56 3.67 -8.78 -13.72
N ALA A 57 2.91 -7.75 -13.33
CA ALA A 57 2.84 -6.51 -14.09
C ALA A 57 4.22 -5.86 -14.23
N LEU A 58 4.97 -5.71 -13.14
CA LEU A 58 6.32 -5.14 -13.15
C LEU A 58 7.32 -5.97 -13.97
N ALA A 59 7.23 -7.30 -13.90
CA ALA A 59 8.10 -8.19 -14.67
C ALA A 59 7.90 -8.01 -16.18
N ARG A 60 6.66 -7.79 -16.62
CA ARG A 60 6.27 -7.75 -18.04
C ARG A 60 6.18 -6.36 -18.63
N MET A 61 5.88 -5.34 -17.80
CA MET A 61 5.73 -3.97 -18.26
C MET A 61 7.00 -3.48 -18.97
N SER A 62 6.83 -2.86 -20.12
CA SER A 62 7.91 -2.23 -20.90
C SER A 62 7.41 -0.96 -21.56
N LEU A 63 8.31 -0.21 -22.20
CA LEU A 63 7.90 0.96 -23.00
C LEU A 63 7.10 0.56 -24.25
N ALA A 64 7.33 -0.65 -24.78
CA ALA A 64 6.59 -1.18 -25.93
C ALA A 64 5.25 -1.78 -25.50
N ASP A 65 5.17 -2.33 -24.29
CA ASP A 65 3.94 -2.88 -23.71
C ASP A 65 3.76 -2.34 -22.27
N PRO A 66 3.19 -1.14 -22.11
CA PRO A 66 2.94 -0.55 -20.79
C PRO A 66 1.72 -1.15 -20.08
N ASN A 67 0.90 -1.95 -20.77
CA ASN A 67 -0.32 -2.56 -20.28
C ASN A 67 -0.31 -4.08 -20.49
N PRO A 68 0.63 -4.82 -19.87
CA PRO A 68 0.77 -6.26 -20.11
C PRO A 68 -0.44 -7.05 -19.64
N TRP A 69 -0.71 -8.14 -20.36
CA TRP A 69 -1.66 -9.16 -19.93
C TRP A 69 -1.11 -9.92 -18.71
N LEU A 70 -1.95 -10.10 -17.70
CA LEU A 70 -1.62 -10.82 -16.47
C LEU A 70 -2.33 -12.16 -16.44
N SER A 71 -1.61 -13.24 -16.71
CA SER A 71 -2.19 -14.58 -16.73
C SER A 71 -2.71 -15.03 -15.36
N ALA A 72 -2.06 -14.62 -14.27
CA ALA A 72 -2.53 -14.90 -12.91
C ALA A 72 -3.88 -14.25 -12.58
N ARG A 73 -4.24 -13.13 -13.22
CA ARG A 73 -5.47 -12.36 -12.97
C ARG A 73 -6.47 -12.43 -14.12
N GLN A 74 -6.05 -12.90 -15.29
CA GLN A 74 -6.84 -12.95 -16.52
C GLN A 74 -7.33 -11.56 -16.99
N VAL A 75 -6.46 -10.56 -16.88
CA VAL A 75 -6.79 -9.18 -17.23
C VAL A 75 -5.53 -8.41 -17.64
N TYR A 76 -5.66 -7.38 -18.45
CA TYR A 76 -4.62 -6.38 -18.63
C TYR A 76 -4.52 -5.51 -17.39
N ILE A 77 -3.31 -5.14 -16.93
CA ILE A 77 -3.14 -4.44 -15.65
C ILE A 77 -3.97 -3.16 -15.56
N PHE A 78 -4.07 -2.38 -16.65
CA PHE A 78 -4.87 -1.15 -16.64
C PHE A 78 -6.38 -1.39 -16.76
N ASN A 79 -6.83 -2.63 -16.97
CA ASN A 79 -8.23 -2.99 -16.90
C ASN A 79 -8.65 -3.43 -15.48
N ASP A 80 -7.68 -3.91 -14.67
CA ASP A 80 -7.90 -4.13 -13.23
C ASP A 80 -7.94 -2.79 -12.50
N HIS A 81 -6.80 -2.09 -12.46
CA HIS A 81 -6.70 -0.73 -11.91
C HIS A 81 -5.93 0.17 -12.88
N PHE A 82 -6.39 1.42 -13.04
CA PHE A 82 -5.66 2.39 -13.86
C PHE A 82 -4.65 3.15 -13.00
N ASP A 83 -3.51 2.54 -12.76
CA ASP A 83 -2.43 3.04 -11.92
C ASP A 83 -1.07 3.10 -12.67
N PRO A 84 -0.96 3.97 -13.70
CA PRO A 84 0.25 4.07 -14.54
C PRO A 84 1.52 4.49 -13.78
N ILE A 85 1.42 4.93 -12.53
CA ILE A 85 2.56 5.22 -11.66
C ILE A 85 3.50 4.01 -11.50
N LEU A 86 3.00 2.78 -11.70
CA LEU A 86 3.78 1.53 -11.65
C LEU A 86 5.01 1.57 -12.55
N VAL A 87 4.92 2.27 -13.68
CA VAL A 87 6.06 2.45 -14.61
C VAL A 87 7.30 3.00 -13.90
N LEU A 88 7.14 3.81 -12.86
CA LEU A 88 8.26 4.38 -12.11
C LEU A 88 9.05 3.35 -11.31
N ALA A 89 8.47 2.18 -11.00
CA ALA A 89 9.19 1.08 -10.34
C ALA A 89 9.86 0.12 -11.35
N ARG A 90 9.52 0.21 -12.63
CA ARG A 90 10.09 -0.66 -13.66
C ARG A 90 11.63 -0.67 -13.73
N PRO A 91 12.35 0.48 -13.56
CA PRO A 91 13.81 0.47 -13.52
C PRO A 91 14.40 -0.43 -12.43
N LEU A 92 13.69 -0.65 -11.32
CA LEU A 92 14.17 -1.53 -10.26
C LEU A 92 14.25 -2.99 -10.70
N VAL A 93 13.39 -3.43 -11.63
CA VAL A 93 13.39 -4.80 -12.16
C VAL A 93 14.63 -5.09 -13.05
N VAL A 94 15.34 -4.06 -13.48
CA VAL A 94 16.62 -4.24 -14.20
C VAL A 94 17.73 -4.77 -13.28
N VAL A 95 17.66 -4.38 -11.99
CA VAL A 95 18.72 -4.68 -11.00
C VAL A 95 18.29 -5.66 -9.91
N LEU A 96 17.00 -5.89 -9.76
CA LEU A 96 16.41 -6.76 -8.72
C LEU A 96 15.42 -7.75 -9.34
N PRO A 97 15.29 -8.97 -8.80
CA PRO A 97 14.17 -9.84 -9.16
C PRO A 97 12.83 -9.11 -8.94
N PRO A 98 11.80 -9.39 -9.79
CA PRO A 98 10.55 -8.60 -9.79
C PRO A 98 9.87 -8.45 -8.43
N MET A 99 9.83 -9.52 -7.61
CA MET A 99 9.28 -9.47 -6.25
C MET A 99 10.05 -8.48 -5.36
N TRP A 100 11.39 -8.52 -5.39
CA TRP A 100 12.22 -7.60 -4.61
C TRP A 100 12.13 -6.17 -5.12
N ALA A 101 12.04 -5.98 -6.44
CA ALA A 101 11.81 -4.66 -7.05
C ALA A 101 10.49 -4.05 -6.56
N ALA A 102 9.43 -4.85 -6.45
CA ALA A 102 8.14 -4.45 -5.91
C ALA A 102 8.25 -3.99 -4.44
N LEU A 103 8.86 -4.82 -3.58
CA LEU A 103 9.02 -4.53 -2.15
C LEU A 103 9.92 -3.31 -1.87
N VAL A 104 11.03 -3.20 -2.61
CA VAL A 104 11.93 -2.03 -2.52
C VAL A 104 11.22 -0.79 -3.04
N GLY A 105 10.47 -0.89 -4.14
CA GLY A 105 9.67 0.21 -4.68
C GLY A 105 8.66 0.73 -3.65
N GLU A 106 7.90 -0.16 -3.01
CA GLU A 106 6.94 0.19 -1.96
C GLU A 106 7.60 0.95 -0.80
N ALA A 107 8.72 0.41 -0.28
CA ALA A 107 9.48 1.05 0.79
C ALA A 107 10.07 2.40 0.35
N LEU A 108 10.59 2.50 -0.86
CA LEU A 108 11.16 3.72 -1.41
C LEU A 108 10.09 4.83 -1.55
N PHE A 109 8.93 4.53 -2.10
CA PHE A 109 7.85 5.51 -2.24
C PHE A 109 7.31 5.98 -0.87
N ALA A 110 7.19 5.07 0.11
CA ALA A 110 6.84 5.44 1.48
C ALA A 110 7.87 6.40 2.08
N LEU A 111 9.16 6.13 1.93
CA LEU A 111 10.23 6.99 2.43
C LEU A 111 10.28 8.34 1.69
N LEU A 112 10.10 8.34 0.37
CA LEU A 112 10.08 9.56 -0.45
C LEU A 112 8.95 10.51 -0.05
N ALA A 113 7.86 10.03 0.56
CA ALA A 113 6.79 10.89 1.09
C ALA A 113 7.30 11.88 2.17
N VAL A 114 8.45 11.60 2.79
CA VAL A 114 9.10 12.49 3.76
C VAL A 114 9.92 13.60 3.08
N ALA A 115 10.32 13.44 1.83
CA ALA A 115 11.21 14.40 1.13
C ALA A 115 10.65 15.82 1.05
N PRO A 116 9.36 16.08 0.74
CA PRO A 116 8.80 17.44 0.76
C PRO A 116 8.84 18.09 2.15
N LEU A 117 8.74 17.29 3.22
CA LEU A 117 8.82 17.77 4.60
C LEU A 117 10.25 18.16 4.96
N LEU A 118 11.25 17.38 4.50
CA LEU A 118 12.67 17.71 4.62
C LEU A 118 13.01 18.99 3.87
N TRP A 119 12.43 19.19 2.70
CA TRP A 119 12.59 20.41 1.94
C TRP A 119 12.02 21.62 2.70
N LEU A 120 10.83 21.51 3.32
CA LEU A 120 10.29 22.56 4.19
C LEU A 120 11.17 22.83 5.40
N GLN A 121 11.72 21.78 6.03
CA GLN A 121 12.66 21.91 7.14
C GLN A 121 13.94 22.65 6.71
N ALA A 122 14.52 22.29 5.58
CA ALA A 122 15.72 22.93 5.04
C ALA A 122 15.49 24.43 4.75
N ARG A 123 14.25 24.80 4.39
CA ARG A 123 13.82 26.20 4.22
C ARG A 123 13.46 26.92 5.54
N GLY A 124 13.62 26.28 6.69
CA GLY A 124 13.27 26.84 7.99
C GLY A 124 11.74 26.98 8.22
N LEU A 125 10.92 26.38 7.34
CA LEU A 125 9.46 26.45 7.42
C LEU A 125 8.86 25.42 8.37
N LEU A 126 9.56 24.31 8.61
CA LEU A 126 9.25 23.31 9.63
C LEU A 126 10.39 23.15 10.62
N SER A 127 10.06 22.95 11.89
CA SER A 127 11.03 22.53 12.89
C SER A 127 11.38 21.04 12.69
N ARG A 128 12.56 20.61 13.15
CA ARG A 128 12.98 19.21 13.14
C ARG A 128 12.00 18.28 13.85
N ALA A 129 11.42 18.75 14.97
CA ALA A 129 10.41 18.01 15.70
C ALA A 129 9.11 17.85 14.90
N ALA A 130 8.67 18.89 14.17
CA ALA A 130 7.50 18.80 13.29
C ALA A 130 7.74 17.85 12.13
N THR A 131 8.93 17.89 11.52
CA THR A 131 9.31 16.95 10.45
C THR A 131 9.33 15.51 10.96
N GLY A 132 9.96 15.26 12.12
CA GLY A 132 9.97 13.93 12.75
C GLY A 132 8.58 13.43 13.11
N LEU A 133 7.71 14.29 13.63
CA LEU A 133 6.32 13.96 13.96
C LEU A 133 5.53 13.55 12.70
N LEU A 134 5.57 14.36 11.63
CA LEU A 134 4.89 14.05 10.38
C LEU A 134 5.45 12.79 9.73
N ALA A 135 6.78 12.59 9.76
CA ALA A 135 7.40 11.36 9.29
C ALA A 135 6.95 10.14 10.09
N ALA A 136 6.80 10.27 11.43
CA ALA A 136 6.29 9.19 12.27
C ALA A 136 4.85 8.80 11.89
N PHE A 137 3.99 9.76 11.62
CA PHE A 137 2.65 9.48 11.13
C PHE A 137 2.66 8.78 9.76
N LEU A 138 3.48 9.24 8.83
CA LEU A 138 3.55 8.70 7.47
C LEU A 138 4.17 7.30 7.41
N LEU A 139 5.14 6.99 8.29
CA LEU A 139 5.92 5.76 8.24
C LEU A 139 5.51 4.72 9.30
N LEU A 140 5.05 5.16 10.48
CA LEU A 140 4.81 4.30 11.64
C LEU A 140 3.33 4.23 12.05
N SER A 141 2.42 4.93 11.38
CA SER A 141 0.99 4.79 11.68
C SER A 141 0.46 3.39 11.35
N PRO A 142 -0.65 2.95 11.97
CA PRO A 142 -1.28 1.67 11.66
C PRO A 142 -1.55 1.50 10.16
N SER A 143 -2.02 2.55 9.49
CA SER A 143 -2.29 2.52 8.04
C SER A 143 -1.02 2.28 7.21
N ALA A 144 0.10 2.92 7.57
CA ALA A 144 1.37 2.71 6.88
C ALA A 144 1.94 1.31 7.12
N VAL A 145 1.82 0.81 8.35
CA VAL A 145 2.27 -0.55 8.72
C VAL A 145 1.42 -1.62 8.04
N GLU A 146 0.09 -1.48 8.03
CA GLU A 146 -0.80 -2.39 7.32
C GLU A 146 -0.52 -2.40 5.81
N ALA A 147 -0.28 -1.22 5.22
CA ALA A 147 0.01 -1.11 3.79
C ALA A 147 1.29 -1.85 3.41
N LEU A 148 2.39 -1.69 4.18
CA LEU A 148 3.63 -2.41 3.91
C LEU A 148 3.52 -3.92 4.18
N LYS A 149 2.69 -4.35 5.13
CA LYS A 149 2.41 -5.78 5.37
C LYS A 149 1.55 -6.40 4.26
N PHE A 150 0.89 -5.59 3.46
CA PHE A 150 0.10 -6.00 2.30
C PHE A 150 0.65 -5.31 1.03
N PRO A 151 1.88 -5.66 0.62
CA PRO A 151 2.51 -5.04 -0.54
C PRO A 151 1.93 -5.65 -1.81
N ILE A 152 1.98 -5.00 -2.87
CA ILE A 152 2.38 -3.65 -3.30
C ILE A 152 1.13 -2.98 -3.85
N HIS A 153 0.92 -1.70 -3.52
CA HIS A 153 -0.24 -0.98 -4.05
C HIS A 153 0.14 0.46 -4.39
N PRO A 154 -0.06 0.92 -5.62
CA PRO A 154 0.15 2.31 -5.99
C PRO A 154 -0.63 3.31 -5.12
N THR A 155 -1.73 2.87 -4.51
CA THR A 155 -2.47 3.66 -3.51
C THR A 155 -1.59 4.07 -2.32
N THR A 156 -0.66 3.22 -1.86
CA THR A 156 0.32 3.55 -0.81
C THR A 156 1.31 4.61 -1.30
N TRP A 157 1.74 4.52 -2.57
CA TRP A 157 2.67 5.47 -3.16
C TRP A 157 2.10 6.88 -3.24
N SER A 158 0.77 7.00 -3.21
CA SER A 158 0.08 8.29 -3.22
C SER A 158 0.40 9.17 -2.01
N ALA A 159 1.00 8.62 -0.94
CA ALA A 159 1.47 9.43 0.20
C ALA A 159 2.43 10.54 -0.25
N LEU A 160 3.37 10.24 -1.14
CA LEU A 160 4.30 11.24 -1.69
C LEU A 160 3.56 12.38 -2.41
N PRO A 161 2.77 12.15 -3.45
CA PRO A 161 2.08 13.25 -4.13
C PRO A 161 1.03 13.93 -3.26
N TRP A 162 0.42 13.27 -2.25
CA TRP A 162 -0.45 13.96 -1.28
C TRP A 162 0.32 14.97 -0.42
N VAL A 163 1.49 14.59 0.08
CA VAL A 163 2.35 15.51 0.84
C VAL A 163 2.85 16.64 -0.06
N MET A 164 3.28 16.34 -1.29
CA MET A 164 3.68 17.35 -2.28
C MET A 164 2.54 18.31 -2.60
N ALA A 165 1.33 17.82 -2.84
CA ALA A 165 0.15 18.64 -3.12
C ALA A 165 -0.19 19.55 -1.94
N GLY A 166 -0.18 19.03 -0.70
CA GLY A 166 -0.41 19.83 0.49
C GLY A 166 0.64 20.91 0.69
N VAL A 167 1.91 20.60 0.50
CA VAL A 167 3.00 21.59 0.55
C VAL A 167 2.83 22.65 -0.53
N ALA A 168 2.55 22.25 -1.77
CA ALA A 168 2.33 23.15 -2.90
C ALA A 168 1.11 24.07 -2.68
N TRP A 169 0.02 23.53 -2.13
CA TRP A 169 -1.18 24.26 -1.74
C TRP A 169 -0.87 25.38 -0.74
N HIS A 170 -0.16 25.05 0.35
CA HIS A 170 0.15 26.04 1.40
C HIS A 170 1.20 27.07 0.99
N LEU A 171 2.04 26.75 0.01
CA LEU A 171 3.02 27.67 -0.55
C LEU A 171 2.51 28.40 -1.80
N ARG A 172 1.28 28.17 -2.24
CA ARG A 172 0.69 28.72 -3.45
C ARG A 172 1.54 28.43 -4.70
N ARG A 173 2.10 27.24 -4.82
CA ARG A 173 2.94 26.79 -5.92
C ARG A 173 2.10 25.98 -6.92
N ASN A 174 1.31 26.67 -7.73
CA ASN A 174 0.31 26.07 -8.63
C ASN A 174 0.91 25.02 -9.59
N GLY A 175 2.11 25.25 -10.14
CA GLY A 175 2.78 24.27 -10.99
C GLY A 175 3.10 22.96 -10.25
N TRP A 176 3.62 23.05 -9.02
CA TRP A 176 3.88 21.86 -8.20
C TRP A 176 2.60 21.14 -7.76
N LEU A 177 1.54 21.93 -7.50
CA LEU A 177 0.23 21.34 -7.19
C LEU A 177 -0.30 20.54 -8.38
N LEU A 178 -0.19 21.08 -9.61
CA LEU A 178 -0.59 20.38 -10.83
C LEU A 178 0.20 19.08 -11.05
N VAL A 179 1.53 19.13 -10.91
CA VAL A 179 2.39 17.92 -10.99
C VAL A 179 1.98 16.89 -9.97
N SER A 180 1.72 17.32 -8.71
CA SER A 180 1.27 16.42 -7.64
C SER A 180 -0.07 15.76 -7.95
N LEU A 181 -1.01 16.50 -8.56
CA LEU A 181 -2.32 15.96 -8.96
C LEU A 181 -2.19 14.92 -10.08
N VAL A 182 -1.35 15.16 -11.07
CA VAL A 182 -1.09 14.17 -12.13
C VAL A 182 -0.51 12.89 -11.53
N LEU A 183 0.47 13.00 -10.62
CA LEU A 183 1.03 11.83 -9.92
C LEU A 183 -0.01 11.14 -9.03
N LEU A 184 -0.89 11.89 -8.34
CA LEU A 184 -1.98 11.32 -7.54
C LEU A 184 -2.93 10.50 -8.42
N PHE A 185 -3.38 11.07 -9.52
CA PHE A 185 -4.31 10.40 -10.42
C PHE A 185 -3.67 9.16 -11.05
N ALA A 186 -2.36 9.21 -11.30
CA ALA A 186 -1.60 8.06 -11.77
C ALA A 186 -1.41 6.95 -10.70
N CYS A 187 -1.59 7.26 -9.40
CA CYS A 187 -1.57 6.25 -8.34
C CYS A 187 -2.90 5.48 -8.22
N LYS A 188 -4.02 6.16 -8.48
CA LYS A 188 -5.36 5.56 -8.38
C LYS A 188 -6.38 6.45 -9.07
N GLU A 189 -7.19 5.86 -9.91
CA GLU A 189 -8.23 6.55 -10.68
C GLU A 189 -9.19 7.38 -9.80
N GLU A 190 -9.51 6.89 -8.61
CA GLU A 190 -10.45 7.54 -7.69
C GLU A 190 -9.94 8.89 -7.13
N PHE A 191 -8.64 9.15 -7.15
CA PHE A 191 -8.11 10.43 -6.63
C PHE A 191 -8.50 11.63 -7.50
N ALA A 192 -8.96 11.42 -8.72
CA ALA A 192 -9.51 12.50 -9.53
C ALA A 192 -10.80 13.09 -8.92
N PHE A 193 -11.57 12.33 -8.13
CA PHE A 193 -12.69 12.89 -7.36
C PHE A 193 -12.21 13.87 -6.28
N ALA A 194 -11.07 13.60 -5.65
CA ALA A 194 -10.45 14.57 -4.74
C ALA A 194 -9.99 15.83 -5.48
N GLY A 195 -9.55 15.71 -6.73
CA GLY A 195 -9.26 16.84 -7.62
C GLY A 195 -10.49 17.72 -7.87
N ILE A 196 -11.69 17.14 -8.03
CA ILE A 196 -12.94 17.92 -8.13
C ILE A 196 -13.18 18.71 -6.82
N MET A 197 -12.99 18.12 -5.65
CA MET A 197 -13.13 18.86 -4.37
C MET A 197 -12.06 19.94 -4.22
N LEU A 198 -10.84 19.68 -4.70
CA LEU A 198 -9.79 20.70 -4.71
C LEU A 198 -10.15 21.88 -5.65
N THR A 199 -10.86 21.63 -6.75
CA THR A 199 -11.41 22.68 -7.60
C THR A 199 -12.35 23.60 -6.81
N VAL A 200 -13.26 23.03 -6.01
CA VAL A 200 -14.15 23.79 -5.12
C VAL A 200 -13.33 24.59 -4.10
N ALA A 201 -12.33 23.95 -3.49
CA ALA A 201 -11.45 24.61 -2.50
C ALA A 201 -10.68 25.80 -3.08
N LEU A 202 -10.12 25.65 -4.31
CA LEU A 202 -9.46 26.74 -5.04
C LEU A 202 -10.41 27.86 -5.40
N TRP A 203 -11.63 27.51 -5.82
CA TRP A 203 -12.67 28.51 -6.11
C TRP A 203 -13.01 29.34 -4.88
N LEU A 204 -13.19 28.69 -3.72
CA LEU A 204 -13.44 29.37 -2.45
C LEU A 204 -12.27 30.26 -2.00
N ARG A 205 -11.04 29.93 -2.38
CA ARG A 205 -9.85 30.77 -2.18
C ARG A 205 -9.72 31.94 -3.15
N GLY A 206 -10.62 32.04 -4.13
CA GLY A 206 -10.58 33.08 -5.16
C GLY A 206 -9.61 32.79 -6.33
N GLU A 207 -8.97 31.61 -6.37
CA GLU A 207 -8.03 31.21 -7.44
C GLU A 207 -8.79 30.61 -8.64
N ARG A 208 -9.79 31.32 -9.15
CA ARG A 208 -10.80 30.81 -10.09
C ARG A 208 -10.22 30.22 -11.39
N ARG A 209 -9.24 30.90 -12.02
CA ARG A 209 -8.62 30.43 -13.27
C ARG A 209 -7.92 29.09 -13.06
N PHE A 210 -7.18 28.98 -11.96
CA PHE A 210 -6.48 27.73 -11.64
C PHE A 210 -7.46 26.63 -11.22
N ALA A 211 -8.54 26.98 -10.49
CA ALA A 211 -9.63 26.06 -10.17
C ALA A 211 -10.24 25.41 -11.42
N VAL A 212 -10.53 26.20 -12.45
CA VAL A 212 -11.04 25.67 -13.72
C VAL A 212 -10.04 24.69 -14.35
N GLY A 213 -8.74 25.02 -14.36
CA GLY A 213 -7.70 24.10 -14.88
C GLY A 213 -7.64 22.76 -14.13
N VAL A 214 -7.70 22.79 -12.79
CA VAL A 214 -7.74 21.58 -11.97
C VAL A 214 -9.02 20.78 -12.19
N GLY A 215 -10.17 21.47 -12.32
CA GLY A 215 -11.45 20.83 -12.61
C GLY A 215 -11.45 20.14 -13.98
N VAL A 216 -10.95 20.82 -15.00
CA VAL A 216 -10.82 20.24 -16.36
C VAL A 216 -9.90 19.03 -16.34
N LEU A 217 -8.72 19.13 -15.69
CA LEU A 217 -7.80 17.99 -15.55
C LEU A 217 -8.49 16.79 -14.89
N SER A 218 -9.21 17.02 -13.78
CA SER A 218 -9.90 15.96 -13.05
C SER A 218 -11.02 15.32 -13.88
N LEU A 219 -11.81 16.12 -14.59
CA LEU A 219 -12.89 15.63 -15.46
C LEU A 219 -12.34 14.89 -16.68
N VAL A 220 -11.29 15.38 -17.32
CA VAL A 220 -10.61 14.69 -18.44
C VAL A 220 -10.05 13.36 -17.98
N TRP A 221 -9.45 13.30 -16.78
CA TRP A 221 -8.95 12.03 -16.21
C TRP A 221 -10.09 11.04 -15.97
N LEU A 222 -11.17 11.47 -15.31
CA LEU A 222 -12.35 10.62 -15.07
C LEU A 222 -12.98 10.15 -16.38
N ALA A 223 -13.15 11.04 -17.36
CA ALA A 223 -13.68 10.68 -18.67
C ALA A 223 -12.74 9.69 -19.40
N GLY A 224 -11.42 9.88 -19.28
CA GLY A 224 -10.43 8.97 -19.82
C GLY A 224 -10.54 7.58 -19.20
N VAL A 225 -10.56 7.51 -17.86
CA VAL A 225 -10.56 6.22 -17.14
C VAL A 225 -11.90 5.49 -17.23
N TYR A 226 -13.01 6.19 -17.03
CA TYR A 226 -14.32 5.52 -16.96
C TYR A 226 -15.07 5.51 -18.31
N GLY A 227 -14.69 6.37 -19.25
CA GLY A 227 -15.30 6.45 -20.58
C GLY A 227 -14.41 5.86 -21.66
N LEU A 228 -13.23 6.47 -21.89
CA LEU A 228 -12.36 6.12 -23.03
C LEU A 228 -11.63 4.77 -22.83
N ARG A 229 -11.12 4.50 -21.63
CA ARG A 229 -10.39 3.26 -21.34
C ARG A 229 -11.19 2.00 -21.64
N PRO A 230 -12.46 1.83 -21.16
CA PRO A 230 -13.24 0.63 -21.47
C PRO A 230 -13.49 0.47 -22.98
N TRP A 231 -13.60 1.55 -23.70
CA TRP A 231 -13.76 1.53 -25.16
C TRP A 231 -12.48 1.11 -25.89
N LEU A 232 -11.29 1.57 -25.42
CA LEU A 232 -10.00 1.27 -26.05
C LEU A 232 -9.39 -0.06 -25.62
N LEU A 233 -9.50 -0.41 -24.34
CA LEU A 233 -8.79 -1.53 -23.72
C LEU A 233 -9.73 -2.69 -23.35
N GLY A 234 -11.04 -2.55 -23.60
CA GLY A 234 -12.04 -3.52 -23.18
C GLY A 234 -12.57 -3.25 -21.76
N PRO A 235 -13.53 -4.08 -21.30
CA PRO A 235 -14.21 -3.88 -20.02
C PRO A 235 -13.19 -3.94 -18.87
N SER A 236 -13.38 -3.04 -17.92
CA SER A 236 -12.66 -3.05 -16.64
C SER A 236 -13.35 -3.98 -15.65
N GLU A 237 -12.61 -4.39 -14.62
CA GLU A 237 -13.17 -5.10 -13.47
C GLU A 237 -14.34 -4.30 -12.87
N ASP A 238 -15.46 -4.96 -12.62
CA ASP A 238 -16.66 -4.30 -12.06
C ASP A 238 -16.60 -4.23 -10.53
N TYR A 239 -15.94 -3.20 -10.03
CA TYR A 239 -15.94 -2.92 -8.58
C TYR A 239 -17.27 -2.37 -8.05
N SER A 240 -18.26 -2.10 -8.92
CA SER A 240 -19.58 -1.62 -8.49
C SER A 240 -20.33 -2.67 -7.65
N LEU A 241 -19.99 -3.93 -7.79
CA LEU A 241 -20.55 -5.01 -6.96
C LEU A 241 -20.31 -4.76 -5.46
N ARG A 242 -19.14 -4.22 -5.09
CA ARG A 242 -18.87 -3.84 -3.68
C ARG A 242 -19.80 -2.72 -3.20
N LEU A 243 -20.12 -1.77 -4.06
CA LEU A 243 -21.05 -0.69 -3.74
C LEU A 243 -22.48 -1.20 -3.59
N LYS A 244 -22.87 -2.23 -4.37
CA LYS A 244 -24.21 -2.85 -4.35
C LYS A 244 -24.36 -3.85 -3.20
N GLN A 245 -23.30 -4.31 -2.57
CA GLN A 245 -23.34 -5.32 -1.53
C GLN A 245 -24.25 -4.90 -0.37
N GLY A 246 -25.26 -5.71 -0.11
CA GLY A 246 -26.28 -5.50 0.94
C GLY A 246 -27.46 -4.62 0.51
N MET A 247 -27.53 -4.16 -0.74
CA MET A 247 -28.66 -3.36 -1.22
C MET A 247 -29.96 -4.19 -1.25
N ASP A 248 -29.85 -5.48 -1.50
CA ASP A 248 -31.00 -6.42 -1.55
C ASP A 248 -31.72 -6.52 -0.20
N GLY A 249 -31.04 -6.24 0.92
CA GLY A 249 -31.62 -6.17 2.27
C GLY A 249 -32.29 -4.85 2.62
N GLY A 250 -32.36 -3.91 1.67
CA GLY A 250 -32.93 -2.57 1.88
C GLY A 250 -31.97 -1.58 2.54
N LEU A 251 -32.39 -0.31 2.60
CA LEU A 251 -31.55 0.80 3.04
C LEU A 251 -30.96 0.63 4.45
N LEU A 252 -31.74 0.16 5.39
CA LEU A 252 -31.30 -0.03 6.79
C LEU A 252 -30.21 -1.11 6.88
N HIS A 253 -30.39 -2.24 6.19
CA HIS A 253 -29.38 -3.29 6.11
C HIS A 253 -28.12 -2.79 5.43
N TYR A 254 -28.25 -2.09 4.32
CA TYR A 254 -27.15 -1.45 3.60
C TYR A 254 -26.33 -0.52 4.50
N LEU A 255 -27.01 0.38 5.24
CA LEU A 255 -26.34 1.31 6.17
C LEU A 255 -25.72 0.55 7.36
N ALA A 256 -26.38 -0.46 7.91
CA ALA A 256 -25.86 -1.26 9.01
C ALA A 256 -24.52 -1.94 8.65
N LEU A 257 -24.39 -2.46 7.43
CA LEU A 257 -23.12 -3.03 6.95
C LEU A 257 -22.02 -1.98 6.90
N ARG A 258 -22.28 -0.74 6.44
CA ARG A 258 -21.29 0.34 6.34
C ARG A 258 -20.93 0.94 7.70
N LEU A 259 -21.86 0.95 8.63
CA LEU A 259 -21.66 1.42 10.00
C LEU A 259 -21.20 0.30 10.95
N ALA A 260 -20.86 -0.87 10.42
CA ALA A 260 -20.39 -1.97 11.25
C ALA A 260 -19.17 -1.53 12.10
N PRO A 261 -19.04 -2.00 13.35
CA PRO A 261 -17.98 -1.58 14.28
C PRO A 261 -16.57 -1.70 13.70
N VAL A 262 -16.34 -2.68 12.82
CA VAL A 262 -15.05 -2.86 12.14
C VAL A 262 -14.68 -1.68 11.24
N HIS A 263 -15.64 -1.03 10.60
CA HIS A 263 -15.40 0.14 9.75
C HIS A 263 -15.28 1.40 10.59
N LEU A 264 -16.15 1.57 11.59
CA LEU A 264 -16.10 2.70 12.51
C LEU A 264 -14.81 2.73 13.32
N SER A 265 -14.26 1.58 13.71
CA SER A 265 -12.97 1.50 14.42
C SER A 265 -11.82 2.07 13.58
N ARG A 266 -11.86 1.91 12.24
CA ARG A 266 -10.83 2.46 11.33
C ARG A 266 -10.92 3.99 11.21
N VAL A 267 -12.13 4.52 11.13
CA VAL A 267 -12.36 5.97 11.21
C VAL A 267 -11.91 6.49 12.58
N GLY A 268 -12.27 5.79 13.65
CA GLY A 268 -11.83 6.12 15.01
C GLY A 268 -10.31 6.15 15.16
N THR A 269 -9.61 5.20 14.54
CA THR A 269 -8.13 5.19 14.52
C THR A 269 -7.57 6.43 13.83
N LEU A 270 -8.12 6.83 12.66
CA LEU A 270 -7.70 8.04 11.97
C LEU A 270 -7.93 9.30 12.83
N VAL A 271 -9.12 9.40 13.45
CA VAL A 271 -9.45 10.50 14.36
C VAL A 271 -8.51 10.52 15.56
N LEU A 272 -8.24 9.37 16.17
CA LEU A 272 -7.33 9.23 17.31
C LEU A 272 -5.89 9.66 16.95
N LEU A 273 -5.39 9.27 15.78
CA LEU A 273 -4.07 9.71 15.29
C LEU A 273 -3.98 11.23 15.16
N LEU A 274 -5.04 11.89 14.68
CA LEU A 274 -5.07 13.34 14.47
C LEU A 274 -5.44 14.11 15.74
N LEU A 275 -5.94 13.46 16.79
CA LEU A 275 -6.43 14.09 18.00
C LEU A 275 -5.40 15.02 18.67
N PRO A 276 -4.11 14.64 18.86
CA PRO A 276 -3.13 15.54 19.46
C PRO A 276 -2.94 16.83 18.67
N LEU A 277 -2.94 16.74 17.33
CA LEU A 277 -2.86 17.91 16.46
C LEU A 277 -4.13 18.76 16.55
N GLY A 278 -5.30 18.14 16.60
CA GLY A 278 -6.58 18.82 16.76
C GLY A 278 -6.68 19.58 18.08
N VAL A 279 -6.30 18.96 19.20
CA VAL A 279 -6.27 19.58 20.52
C VAL A 279 -5.25 20.71 20.56
N TRP A 280 -4.08 20.54 19.95
CA TRP A 280 -3.10 21.62 19.86
C TRP A 280 -3.60 22.78 19.00
N ALA A 281 -4.19 22.52 17.85
CA ALA A 281 -4.80 23.53 16.99
C ALA A 281 -5.88 24.36 17.75
N TRP A 282 -6.73 23.66 18.50
CA TRP A 282 -7.75 24.31 19.35
C TRP A 282 -7.14 25.20 20.43
N ARG A 283 -6.12 24.71 21.15
CA ARG A 283 -5.41 25.48 22.19
C ARG A 283 -4.73 26.73 21.65
N GLU A 284 -4.06 26.60 20.51
CA GLU A 284 -3.37 27.71 19.85
C GLU A 284 -4.31 28.62 19.05
N ARG A 285 -5.61 28.30 19.00
CA ARG A 285 -6.62 28.97 18.17
C ARG A 285 -6.22 29.04 16.68
N VAL A 286 -5.46 28.08 16.20
CA VAL A 286 -5.09 27.94 14.79
C VAL A 286 -6.06 26.99 14.11
N LYS A 287 -6.80 27.49 13.14
CA LYS A 287 -7.74 26.64 12.39
C LYS A 287 -6.96 25.76 11.41
N PRO A 288 -7.25 24.44 11.36
CA PRO A 288 -6.83 23.61 10.23
C PRO A 288 -7.33 24.23 8.91
N ASP A 289 -6.64 23.95 7.83
CA ASP A 289 -7.06 24.42 6.50
C ASP A 289 -8.27 23.61 6.01
N TRP A 290 -9.47 24.10 6.35
CA TRP A 290 -10.73 23.42 6.01
C TRP A 290 -10.96 23.34 4.50
N ALA A 291 -10.47 24.33 3.74
CA ALA A 291 -10.59 24.30 2.29
C ALA A 291 -9.78 23.14 1.71
N TRP A 292 -8.57 22.91 2.21
CA TRP A 292 -7.78 21.73 1.85
C TRP A 292 -8.48 20.42 2.28
N LEU A 293 -9.03 20.35 3.49
CA LEU A 293 -9.66 19.14 4.01
C LEU A 293 -10.89 18.68 3.24
N LEU A 294 -11.46 19.52 2.34
CA LEU A 294 -12.54 19.11 1.43
C LEU A 294 -12.14 17.94 0.54
N VAL A 295 -10.84 17.76 0.24
CA VAL A 295 -10.34 16.63 -0.56
C VAL A 295 -10.62 15.27 0.10
N LEU A 296 -10.82 15.23 1.43
CA LEU A 296 -11.13 14.00 2.16
C LEU A 296 -12.55 13.51 1.90
N LEU A 297 -13.49 14.39 1.53
CA LEU A 297 -14.91 14.03 1.40
C LEU A 297 -15.15 12.88 0.41
N PRO A 298 -14.68 12.96 -0.86
CA PRO A 298 -14.88 11.85 -1.80
C PRO A 298 -14.10 10.60 -1.38
N MET A 299 -12.89 10.76 -0.82
CA MET A 299 -12.08 9.65 -0.35
C MET A 299 -12.79 8.89 0.79
N LEU A 300 -13.33 9.60 1.78
CA LEU A 300 -14.12 9.00 2.87
C LEU A 300 -15.41 8.38 2.32
N GLY A 301 -16.09 9.06 1.39
CA GLY A 301 -17.31 8.56 0.77
C GLY A 301 -17.09 7.22 0.06
N ILE A 302 -16.06 7.11 -0.77
CA ILE A 302 -15.70 5.88 -1.48
C ILE A 302 -15.35 4.76 -0.49
N ARG A 303 -14.57 5.06 0.57
CA ARG A 303 -14.22 4.07 1.60
C ARG A 303 -15.46 3.59 2.38
N PHE A 304 -16.36 4.51 2.72
CA PHE A 304 -17.60 4.18 3.41
C PHE A 304 -18.51 3.31 2.52
N LEU A 305 -18.75 3.73 1.30
CA LEU A 305 -19.63 3.01 0.38
C LEU A 305 -19.04 1.65 -0.05
N GLY A 306 -17.73 1.58 -0.32
CA GLY A 306 -17.03 0.37 -0.73
C GLY A 306 -16.56 -0.53 0.41
N MET A 307 -16.77 -0.14 1.67
CA MET A 307 -16.26 -0.82 2.88
C MET A 307 -14.74 -1.09 2.85
N ALA A 308 -13.99 -0.27 2.12
CA ALA A 308 -12.57 -0.45 1.86
C ALA A 308 -11.72 0.41 2.81
N TRP A 309 -11.59 -0.02 4.07
CA TRP A 309 -10.88 0.73 5.12
C TRP A 309 -9.56 0.10 5.55
N ARG A 310 -9.28 -1.14 5.11
CA ARG A 310 -8.11 -1.91 5.51
C ARG A 310 -6.92 -1.70 4.58
N PHE A 311 -5.76 -2.18 4.99
CA PHE A 311 -4.54 -2.22 4.21
C PHE A 311 -4.09 -0.83 3.73
N HIS A 312 -3.76 -0.70 2.46
CA HIS A 312 -3.22 0.50 1.82
C HIS A 312 -4.19 1.70 1.75
N TYR A 313 -5.48 1.49 2.00
CA TYR A 313 -6.50 2.54 1.82
C TYR A 313 -6.47 3.65 2.88
N GLY A 314 -5.89 3.41 4.04
CA GLY A 314 -5.76 4.43 5.09
C GLY A 314 -4.63 5.44 4.85
N VAL A 315 -3.62 5.08 4.06
CA VAL A 315 -2.43 5.90 3.83
C VAL A 315 -2.76 7.24 3.16
N PRO A 316 -3.48 7.29 2.02
CA PRO A 316 -3.82 8.54 1.37
C PRO A 316 -4.70 9.46 2.24
N LEU A 317 -5.63 8.87 3.00
CA LEU A 317 -6.48 9.63 3.92
C LEU A 317 -5.65 10.34 5.00
N LEU A 318 -4.71 9.61 5.62
CA LEU A 318 -3.84 10.17 6.65
C LEU A 318 -2.91 11.24 6.06
N ALA A 319 -2.26 10.96 4.92
CA ALA A 319 -1.35 11.90 4.28
C ALA A 319 -2.07 13.22 3.92
N ALA A 320 -3.25 13.14 3.31
CA ALA A 320 -4.06 14.31 2.98
C ALA A 320 -4.52 15.07 4.25
N ALA A 321 -4.98 14.35 5.27
CA ALA A 321 -5.44 14.96 6.53
C ALA A 321 -4.32 15.70 7.28
N LEU A 322 -3.10 15.11 7.34
CA LEU A 322 -1.94 15.73 7.96
C LEU A 322 -1.58 17.07 7.31
N MET A 323 -1.73 17.18 6.00
CA MET A 323 -1.47 18.44 5.29
C MET A 323 -2.45 19.54 5.65
N GLY A 324 -3.67 19.23 6.09
CA GLY A 324 -4.61 20.20 6.64
C GLY A 324 -4.12 20.86 7.94
N PHE A 325 -3.21 20.21 8.67
CA PHE A 325 -2.60 20.75 9.89
C PHE A 325 -1.25 21.46 9.63
N LEU A 326 -0.78 21.54 8.39
CA LEU A 326 0.48 22.21 8.08
C LEU A 326 0.56 23.67 8.56
N PRO A 327 -0.52 24.49 8.54
CA PRO A 327 -0.49 25.84 9.11
C PRO A 327 -0.16 25.88 10.61
N LEU A 328 -0.58 24.85 11.37
CA LEU A 328 -0.27 24.73 12.79
C LEU A 328 1.22 24.45 13.04
N LEU A 329 1.83 23.63 12.20
CA LEU A 329 3.22 23.16 12.35
C LEU A 329 4.24 24.16 11.83
N ARG A 330 3.83 25.02 10.90
CA ARG A 330 4.71 25.94 10.19
C ARG A 330 5.17 27.07 11.10
N GLY A 331 6.50 27.20 11.26
CA GLY A 331 7.14 28.25 12.07
C GLY A 331 6.94 28.10 13.59
N ARG A 332 6.33 26.99 14.05
CA ARG A 332 6.04 26.77 15.48
C ARG A 332 6.89 25.64 16.07
N LYS A 333 7.14 25.74 17.37
CA LYS A 333 7.73 24.64 18.14
C LYS A 333 6.62 23.65 18.53
N VAL A 334 6.78 22.40 18.20
CA VAL A 334 5.85 21.33 18.62
C VAL A 334 5.98 21.11 20.11
N PRO A 335 4.88 21.23 20.89
CA PRO A 335 4.91 20.96 22.33
C PRO A 335 5.27 19.50 22.63
N ALA A 336 6.02 19.27 23.72
CA ALA A 336 6.43 17.94 24.11
C ALA A 336 5.25 16.96 24.29
N TRP A 337 4.13 17.45 24.85
CA TRP A 337 2.95 16.62 25.05
C TRP A 337 2.35 16.12 23.71
N VAL A 338 2.40 16.93 22.63
CA VAL A 338 1.96 16.50 21.29
C VAL A 338 2.84 15.36 20.78
N LEU A 339 4.17 15.50 20.94
CA LEU A 339 5.10 14.47 20.51
C LEU A 339 4.88 13.16 21.27
N VAL A 340 4.75 13.26 22.63
CA VAL A 340 4.56 12.10 23.49
C VAL A 340 3.21 11.43 23.22
N SER A 341 2.11 12.20 23.19
CA SER A 341 0.78 11.62 22.97
C SER A 341 0.65 11.01 21.57
N SER A 342 1.19 11.65 20.52
CA SER A 342 1.21 11.08 19.17
C SER A 342 2.05 9.80 19.12
N GLY A 343 3.22 9.78 19.75
CA GLY A 343 4.06 8.59 19.84
C GLY A 343 3.37 7.43 20.56
N LEU A 344 2.70 7.71 21.69
CA LEU A 344 1.92 6.70 22.41
C LEU A 344 0.74 6.19 21.59
N ILE A 345 0.01 7.07 20.91
CA ILE A 345 -1.10 6.65 20.04
C ILE A 345 -0.59 5.76 18.91
N ILE A 346 0.50 6.15 18.22
CA ILE A 346 1.12 5.30 17.19
C ILE A 346 1.52 3.95 17.77
N LEU A 347 2.15 3.92 18.92
CA LEU A 347 2.62 2.68 19.55
C LEU A 347 1.48 1.76 19.95
N PHE A 348 0.44 2.29 20.60
CA PHE A 348 -0.68 1.49 21.11
C PHE A 348 -1.74 1.14 20.08
N SER A 349 -1.92 1.95 19.03
CA SER A 349 -2.84 1.64 17.95
C SER A 349 -2.26 0.70 16.89
N ASN A 350 -0.97 0.42 16.96
CA ASN A 350 -0.28 -0.50 16.07
C ASN A 350 -0.19 -1.91 16.68
N GLU A 351 -0.18 -2.89 15.79
CA GLU A 351 0.29 -4.23 16.11
C GLU A 351 1.83 -4.29 16.25
N LEU A 352 2.52 -3.15 16.28
CA LEU A 352 3.95 -3.01 16.55
C LEU A 352 4.23 -3.23 18.05
N ASN A 353 3.78 -4.35 18.59
CA ASN A 353 4.15 -4.66 19.96
C ASN A 353 5.54 -5.34 19.99
N LEU A 354 6.31 -4.99 21.00
CA LEU A 354 7.67 -5.54 21.19
C LEU A 354 7.68 -7.07 21.21
N ARG A 355 6.61 -7.70 21.71
CA ARG A 355 6.44 -9.15 21.74
C ARG A 355 6.35 -9.74 20.33
N GLN A 356 5.70 -9.07 19.40
CA GLN A 356 5.59 -9.53 18.01
C GLN A 356 6.92 -9.34 17.27
N PHE A 357 7.58 -8.21 17.51
CA PHE A 357 8.91 -7.93 16.97
C PHE A 357 9.95 -8.94 17.47
N THR A 358 10.02 -9.20 18.80
CA THR A 358 10.94 -10.19 19.35
C THR A 358 10.63 -11.60 18.82
N ARG A 359 9.36 -11.97 18.64
CA ARG A 359 8.99 -13.26 18.04
C ARG A 359 9.47 -13.38 16.59
N THR A 360 9.40 -12.32 15.80
CA THR A 360 9.90 -12.32 14.43
C THR A 360 11.42 -12.51 14.37
N LEU A 361 12.15 -11.92 15.32
CA LEU A 361 13.62 -12.01 15.37
C LEU A 361 14.15 -13.30 16.03
N THR A 362 13.44 -13.83 17.02
CA THR A 362 13.95 -14.92 17.88
C THR A 362 13.37 -16.29 17.57
N SER A 363 12.28 -16.36 16.81
CA SER A 363 11.67 -17.63 16.42
C SER A 363 11.85 -17.87 14.93
N SER A 364 12.06 -19.13 14.54
CA SER A 364 12.00 -19.59 13.15
C SER A 364 10.59 -19.42 12.55
N ARG A 365 9.64 -18.88 13.32
CA ARG A 365 8.26 -18.64 12.92
C ARG A 365 8.08 -17.16 12.66
N THR A 366 7.92 -16.81 11.38
CA THR A 366 7.52 -15.47 10.95
C THR A 366 6.02 -15.23 11.20
N TYR A 367 5.63 -13.99 11.23
CA TYR A 367 4.21 -13.63 11.21
C TYR A 367 3.73 -13.57 9.74
N PRO A 368 2.58 -14.16 9.39
CA PRO A 368 1.63 -14.90 10.25
C PRO A 368 2.18 -16.26 10.73
N ARG A 369 1.62 -16.81 11.81
CA ARG A 369 2.07 -18.09 12.44
C ARG A 369 2.10 -19.29 11.48
N GLN A 370 1.40 -19.19 10.37
CA GLN A 370 1.25 -20.21 9.34
C GLN A 370 2.43 -20.27 8.36
N CYS A 371 3.43 -19.40 8.51
CA CYS A 371 4.55 -19.32 7.61
C CYS A 371 5.89 -19.42 8.37
N PRO A 372 6.29 -20.63 8.78
CA PRO A 372 7.55 -20.82 9.47
C PRO A 372 8.74 -20.63 8.53
N GLY A 373 9.81 -20.02 9.05
CA GLY A 373 11.11 -19.97 8.39
C GLY A 373 11.90 -21.28 8.57
N ASP A 374 11.22 -22.41 8.52
CA ASP A 374 11.84 -23.73 8.63
C ASP A 374 12.73 -23.99 7.40
N PRO A 375 14.01 -24.33 7.59
CA PRO A 375 14.91 -24.64 6.49
C PRO A 375 14.40 -25.73 5.56
N SER A 376 13.76 -26.78 6.08
CA SER A 376 13.22 -27.89 5.26
C SER A 376 12.07 -27.40 4.36
N ARG A 377 11.21 -26.53 4.89
CA ARG A 377 10.15 -25.90 4.11
C ARG A 377 10.72 -25.00 3.01
N LEU A 378 11.68 -24.15 3.33
CA LEU A 378 12.30 -23.22 2.37
C LEU A 378 13.04 -23.98 1.28
N ASP A 379 13.73 -25.08 1.61
CA ASP A 379 14.38 -25.95 0.64
C ASP A 379 13.37 -26.60 -0.33
N SER A 380 12.24 -27.11 0.21
CA SER A 380 11.16 -27.68 -0.61
C SER A 380 10.56 -26.64 -1.56
N ILE A 381 10.31 -25.42 -1.10
CA ILE A 381 9.83 -24.31 -1.91
C ILE A 381 10.85 -23.97 -3.01
N ALA A 382 12.13 -23.83 -2.65
CA ALA A 382 13.19 -23.49 -3.59
C ALA A 382 13.31 -24.55 -4.71
N ARG A 383 13.28 -25.84 -4.35
CA ARG A 383 13.30 -26.94 -5.32
C ARG A 383 12.08 -26.90 -6.24
N GLY A 384 10.88 -26.67 -5.71
CA GLY A 384 9.66 -26.55 -6.51
C GLY A 384 9.72 -25.39 -7.49
N VAL A 385 10.15 -24.21 -7.02
CA VAL A 385 10.34 -23.02 -7.86
C VAL A 385 11.39 -23.27 -8.95
N GLU A 386 12.53 -23.89 -8.61
CA GLU A 386 13.61 -24.20 -9.57
C GLU A 386 13.13 -25.12 -10.70
N VAL A 387 12.36 -26.16 -10.38
CA VAL A 387 11.81 -27.07 -11.39
C VAL A 387 10.91 -26.31 -12.36
N ILE A 388 9.95 -25.54 -11.85
CA ILE A 388 9.03 -24.76 -12.69
C ILE A 388 9.77 -23.66 -13.49
N ALA A 389 10.78 -23.02 -12.92
CA ALA A 389 11.56 -21.98 -13.60
C ALA A 389 12.40 -22.53 -14.76
N ARG A 390 12.88 -23.78 -14.65
CA ARG A 390 13.61 -24.47 -15.71
C ARG A 390 12.72 -24.95 -16.86
N HIS A 391 11.49 -25.35 -16.56
CA HIS A 391 10.51 -25.85 -17.51
C HIS A 391 9.52 -24.76 -17.88
N ARG A 392 9.90 -23.88 -18.80
CA ARG A 392 9.08 -22.72 -19.18
C ARG A 392 7.92 -23.04 -20.12
N GLU A 393 7.85 -24.26 -20.61
CA GLU A 393 6.79 -24.74 -21.51
C GLU A 393 5.57 -25.18 -20.71
N GLY A 394 4.38 -24.98 -21.30
CA GLY A 394 3.09 -25.36 -20.74
C GLY A 394 2.59 -24.50 -19.57
N PRO A 395 1.28 -24.37 -19.39
CA PRO A 395 0.67 -23.57 -18.35
C PRO A 395 0.84 -24.19 -16.96
N ALA A 396 1.14 -23.35 -15.95
CA ALA A 396 1.38 -23.76 -14.58
C ALA A 396 0.29 -23.24 -13.64
N LEU A 397 -0.30 -24.11 -12.85
CA LEU A 397 -1.27 -23.79 -11.79
C LEU A 397 -0.54 -23.74 -10.45
N LEU A 398 -0.47 -22.57 -9.85
CA LEU A 398 0.39 -22.23 -8.71
C LEU A 398 -0.40 -21.85 -7.47
N GLY A 399 0.04 -22.29 -6.29
CA GLY A 399 -0.39 -21.68 -5.05
C GLY A 399 -0.03 -20.18 -5.00
N SER A 400 -0.81 -19.36 -4.27
CA SER A 400 -0.70 -17.89 -4.30
C SER A 400 0.71 -17.37 -4.00
N ASN A 401 1.45 -18.01 -3.09
CA ASN A 401 2.84 -17.64 -2.75
C ASN A 401 3.84 -17.90 -3.88
N PHE A 402 3.57 -18.87 -4.78
CA PHE A 402 4.44 -19.17 -5.92
C PHE A 402 4.23 -18.22 -7.10
N VAL A 403 3.05 -17.59 -7.20
CA VAL A 403 2.77 -16.64 -8.30
C VAL A 403 3.75 -15.47 -8.28
N SER A 404 4.06 -14.90 -7.11
CA SER A 404 5.03 -13.80 -7.00
C SER A 404 6.48 -14.24 -7.23
N LEU A 405 6.83 -15.50 -6.91
CA LEU A 405 8.17 -16.05 -7.11
C LEU A 405 8.47 -16.41 -8.58
N LEU A 406 7.41 -16.71 -9.35
CA LEU A 406 7.49 -17.15 -10.75
C LEU A 406 6.87 -16.13 -11.71
N ALA A 407 6.74 -14.89 -11.30
CA ALA A 407 6.03 -13.85 -12.04
C ALA A 407 6.65 -13.46 -13.40
N ASP A 408 7.91 -13.84 -13.64
CA ASP A 408 8.60 -13.69 -14.93
C ASP A 408 8.18 -14.73 -15.97
N ARG A 409 7.42 -15.76 -15.56
CA ARG A 409 6.86 -16.77 -16.44
C ARG A 409 5.52 -16.32 -17.03
N ASP A 410 5.27 -16.64 -18.30
CA ASP A 410 4.11 -16.15 -19.03
C ASP A 410 2.80 -16.84 -18.64
N ASP A 411 2.79 -18.15 -18.59
CA ASP A 411 1.59 -18.95 -18.40
C ASP A 411 1.48 -19.47 -16.96
N ILE A 412 1.32 -18.54 -16.01
CA ILE A 412 1.06 -18.88 -14.60
C ILE A 412 -0.36 -18.50 -14.20
N TYR A 413 -0.98 -19.36 -13.43
CA TYR A 413 -2.36 -19.23 -12.96
C TYR A 413 -2.42 -19.57 -11.49
N ALA A 414 -3.27 -18.85 -10.74
CA ALA A 414 -3.38 -19.10 -9.32
C ALA A 414 -4.44 -20.16 -9.02
N VAL A 415 -4.13 -21.12 -8.15
CA VAL A 415 -5.11 -22.07 -7.62
C VAL A 415 -6.20 -21.29 -6.89
N GLY A 416 -7.46 -21.47 -7.32
CA GLY A 416 -8.60 -20.71 -6.79
C GLY A 416 -8.73 -19.27 -7.29
N GLY A 417 -7.79 -18.78 -8.10
CA GLY A 417 -7.89 -17.49 -8.78
C GLY A 417 -8.80 -17.53 -10.01
N PRO A 418 -8.96 -16.41 -10.72
CA PRO A 418 -9.66 -16.37 -11.99
C PRO A 418 -9.02 -17.33 -13.00
N GLN A 419 -9.85 -18.07 -13.70
CA GLN A 419 -9.44 -19.04 -14.70
C GLN A 419 -9.99 -18.65 -16.07
N PRO A 420 -9.29 -18.97 -17.18
CA PRO A 420 -9.84 -18.80 -18.51
C PRO A 420 -11.10 -19.66 -18.70
N ASP A 421 -12.08 -19.13 -19.43
CA ASP A 421 -13.31 -19.85 -19.77
C ASP A 421 -13.13 -20.89 -20.87
N ASP A 422 -11.89 -21.11 -21.33
CA ASP A 422 -11.52 -22.00 -22.45
C ASP A 422 -11.40 -23.49 -22.08
N GLY A 423 -11.69 -23.85 -20.83
CA GLY A 423 -11.53 -25.22 -20.33
C GLY A 423 -10.06 -25.67 -20.26
N ARG A 424 -9.15 -24.72 -20.06
CA ARG A 424 -7.70 -24.92 -20.09
C ARG A 424 -7.24 -26.06 -19.18
N VAL A 425 -6.34 -26.85 -19.72
CA VAL A 425 -5.61 -27.90 -19.02
C VAL A 425 -4.23 -27.37 -18.67
N TYR A 426 -3.83 -27.50 -17.41
CA TYR A 426 -2.53 -27.08 -16.90
C TYR A 426 -1.59 -28.28 -16.94
N GLU A 427 -0.34 -28.04 -17.37
CA GLU A 427 0.68 -29.07 -17.43
C GLU A 427 1.40 -29.24 -16.08
N TRP A 428 1.49 -28.17 -15.32
CA TRP A 428 2.21 -28.11 -14.05
C TRP A 428 1.29 -27.71 -12.91
N VAL A 429 1.46 -28.32 -11.76
CA VAL A 429 0.87 -27.84 -10.50
C VAL A 429 1.95 -27.76 -9.44
N LEU A 430 2.01 -26.61 -8.73
CA LEU A 430 2.90 -26.37 -7.60
C LEU A 430 2.13 -25.68 -6.49
N VAL A 431 1.94 -26.35 -5.37
CA VAL A 431 1.22 -25.83 -4.21
C VAL A 431 1.96 -26.13 -2.92
N GLU A 432 1.87 -25.22 -1.97
CA GLU A 432 2.31 -25.45 -0.61
C GLU A 432 1.22 -26.21 0.15
N LYS A 433 1.61 -27.24 0.89
CA LYS A 433 0.66 -28.08 1.63
C LYS A 433 0.18 -27.40 2.91
N PRO A 434 -1.11 -27.56 3.27
CA PRO A 434 -1.59 -27.16 4.59
C PRO A 434 -0.77 -27.79 5.72
N PRO A 435 -0.60 -27.07 6.87
CA PRO A 435 -1.24 -25.81 7.22
C PRO A 435 -0.41 -24.57 6.87
N HIS A 436 0.49 -24.64 5.91
CA HIS A 436 1.36 -23.56 5.50
C HIS A 436 0.84 -22.88 4.22
N GLY A 437 1.36 -21.70 3.93
CA GLY A 437 0.96 -20.91 2.77
C GLY A 437 -0.43 -20.27 2.90
N GLU A 438 -0.73 -19.40 1.95
CA GLU A 438 -2.07 -18.85 1.80
C GLU A 438 -2.85 -19.66 0.77
N VAL A 439 -4.05 -20.04 1.15
CA VAL A 439 -4.94 -20.83 0.30
C VAL A 439 -6.13 -20.02 -0.22
N TYR A 440 -6.28 -18.74 0.20
CA TYR A 440 -7.39 -17.89 -0.26
C TYR A 440 -7.42 -17.80 -1.80
N PRO A 441 -8.61 -17.89 -2.43
CA PRO A 441 -9.95 -17.95 -1.81
C PRO A 441 -10.43 -19.35 -1.39
N LEU A 442 -9.59 -20.38 -1.52
CA LEU A 442 -9.93 -21.73 -1.09
C LEU A 442 -9.78 -21.91 0.44
N THR A 443 -10.10 -23.10 0.93
CA THR A 443 -9.83 -23.55 2.30
C THR A 443 -8.70 -24.57 2.31
N TYR A 444 -8.10 -24.83 3.47
CA TYR A 444 -7.08 -25.87 3.61
C TYR A 444 -7.60 -27.26 3.22
N GLU A 445 -8.83 -27.58 3.60
CA GLU A 445 -9.49 -28.83 3.26
C GLU A 445 -9.63 -28.97 1.75
N ARG A 446 -9.99 -27.89 1.05
CA ARG A 446 -10.15 -27.91 -0.41
C ARG A 446 -8.81 -28.10 -1.12
N VAL A 447 -7.73 -27.43 -0.66
CA VAL A 447 -6.39 -27.60 -1.21
C VAL A 447 -5.89 -29.02 -1.00
N THR A 448 -6.10 -29.61 0.19
CA THR A 448 -5.77 -31.02 0.46
C THR A 448 -6.51 -31.95 -0.48
N ALA A 449 -7.81 -31.76 -0.63
CA ALA A 449 -8.63 -32.58 -1.54
C ALA A 449 -8.18 -32.47 -3.02
N LEU A 450 -7.75 -31.29 -3.46
CA LEU A 450 -7.17 -31.12 -4.81
C LEU A 450 -5.85 -31.88 -4.96
N ILE A 451 -4.95 -31.80 -3.98
CA ILE A 451 -3.68 -32.55 -3.99
C ILE A 451 -3.95 -34.05 -4.06
N ASP A 452 -4.87 -34.56 -3.27
CA ASP A 452 -5.22 -35.98 -3.27
C ASP A 452 -5.81 -36.43 -4.61
N LEU A 453 -6.66 -35.59 -5.23
CA LEU A 453 -7.23 -35.84 -6.56
C LEU A 453 -6.12 -35.89 -7.61
N TRP A 454 -5.23 -34.90 -7.63
CA TRP A 454 -4.11 -34.84 -8.59
C TRP A 454 -3.13 -36.01 -8.42
N ARG A 455 -2.86 -36.41 -7.18
CA ARG A 455 -2.00 -37.56 -6.85
C ARG A 455 -2.59 -38.90 -7.34
N ALA A 456 -3.90 -39.03 -7.28
CA ALA A 456 -4.60 -40.26 -7.67
C ALA A 456 -4.78 -40.42 -9.18
N ASP A 457 -4.57 -39.39 -9.98
CA ASP A 457 -4.70 -39.43 -11.42
C ASP A 457 -3.51 -40.22 -12.04
N ALA A 458 -3.81 -41.29 -12.80
CA ALA A 458 -2.83 -42.16 -13.40
C ALA A 458 -1.91 -41.46 -14.43
N GLY A 459 -2.33 -40.29 -14.96
CA GLY A 459 -1.55 -39.48 -15.89
C GLY A 459 -0.64 -38.46 -15.19
N THR A 460 -0.58 -38.46 -13.87
CA THR A 460 0.20 -37.51 -13.06
C THR A 460 1.57 -38.06 -12.72
N GLU A 461 2.63 -37.37 -13.14
CA GLU A 461 4.00 -37.57 -12.70
C GLU A 461 4.28 -36.70 -11.47
N VAL A 462 4.38 -37.31 -10.30
CA VAL A 462 4.68 -36.60 -9.04
C VAL A 462 6.19 -36.42 -8.91
N LEU A 463 6.64 -35.15 -8.86
CA LEU A 463 8.06 -34.79 -8.79
C LEU A 463 8.52 -34.47 -7.37
N ILE A 464 7.67 -33.78 -6.60
CA ILE A 464 7.89 -33.49 -5.19
C ILE A 464 6.58 -33.75 -4.44
N ASP A 465 6.62 -34.57 -3.42
CA ASP A 465 5.51 -34.84 -2.50
C ASP A 465 6.05 -35.03 -1.08
N ASP A 466 6.58 -33.94 -0.52
CA ASP A 466 7.11 -33.93 0.85
C ASP A 466 6.12 -33.33 1.85
N ALA A 467 6.56 -33.04 3.07
CA ALA A 467 5.69 -32.47 4.11
C ALA A 467 5.20 -31.05 3.77
N ASN A 468 5.89 -30.33 2.89
CA ASN A 468 5.67 -28.89 2.69
C ASN A 468 5.10 -28.56 1.31
N VAL A 469 5.48 -29.28 0.27
CA VAL A 469 5.19 -28.93 -1.12
C VAL A 469 4.67 -30.15 -1.89
N PHE A 470 3.73 -29.89 -2.78
CA PHE A 470 3.31 -30.81 -3.83
C PHE A 470 3.63 -30.18 -5.19
N LEU A 471 4.44 -30.87 -5.97
CA LEU A 471 4.76 -30.53 -7.36
C LEU A 471 4.53 -31.75 -8.25
N ALA A 472 3.74 -31.56 -9.29
CA ALA A 472 3.47 -32.61 -10.26
C ALA A 472 3.38 -32.06 -11.69
N ARG A 473 3.64 -32.94 -12.64
CA ARG A 473 3.42 -32.74 -14.08
C ARG A 473 2.31 -33.67 -14.55
N GLY A 474 1.42 -33.21 -15.42
CA GLY A 474 0.30 -33.99 -15.91
C GLY A 474 -0.72 -33.19 -16.68
N ARG A 475 -1.99 -33.51 -16.51
CA ARG A 475 -3.13 -32.79 -17.11
C ARG A 475 -4.08 -32.38 -16.02
N PHE A 476 -3.94 -31.16 -15.55
CA PHE A 476 -4.72 -30.65 -14.43
C PHE A 476 -5.80 -29.67 -14.88
N THR A 477 -6.91 -29.67 -14.17
CA THR A 477 -7.97 -28.65 -14.31
C THR A 477 -8.14 -27.93 -13.00
N ALA A 478 -8.46 -26.63 -13.05
CA ALA A 478 -8.57 -25.80 -11.85
C ALA A 478 -9.80 -26.12 -10.98
N HIS A 479 -10.78 -26.84 -11.53
CA HIS A 479 -12.06 -27.10 -10.89
C HIS A 479 -12.29 -28.56 -10.49
N ARG A 480 -11.37 -29.43 -10.80
CA ARG A 480 -11.42 -30.86 -10.45
C ARG A 480 -10.30 -31.23 -9.51
#